data_8e90787aefc2c385dd67374e68bf2431
#
_entry.id   8e90787aefc2c385dd67374e68bf2431
#
_cell.length_a   1.000
_cell.length_b   1.000
_cell.length_c   1.000
_cell.angle_alpha   90.00
_cell.angle_beta   90.00
_cell.angle_gamma   90.00
#
_symmetry.space_group_name_H-M   'P 1'
#
loop_
_entity.id
_entity.type
_entity.pdbx_description
1 polymer ?
#
loop_
_entity_poly.entity_id
_entity_poly.type
_entity_poly.pdbx_seq_one_letter_code
_entity_poly.pdbx_strand_id
1 'polypeptide(L)'
;FVGPSGGGKTTIARLIARFADVTEGNILIGGVNVKNIDEKELMDIVSFVFQDSHLLKMSILDNVRMGKKDATRQEIMEALKNAQCDDIIEKLPDGIDTVIGSKGTYLSGGEAQRIAIARAMLKNSPILILDEATAFADPDNEAKVQAAFERLSQGKTVIMIAHRLSSVTGVDRVYVLKNGQINQSGKHDELAESGGLYAHMWEKYNQSVNWKVGV
;
A
#
# COMPACT_ATOMS: atom_id res chain seq x y z
N PHE A 1 -6.10 -6.84 6.20
CA PHE A 1 -5.53 -7.69 7.26
C PHE A 1 -5.11 -6.83 8.43
N VAL A 2 -5.56 -7.15 9.63
CA VAL A 2 -5.18 -6.52 10.90
C VAL A 2 -4.73 -7.56 11.91
N GLY A 3 -4.12 -7.16 13.03
CA GLY A 3 -3.70 -8.05 14.10
C GLY A 3 -2.35 -7.65 14.70
N PRO A 4 -1.92 -8.30 15.78
CA PRO A 4 -0.66 -8.00 16.45
C PRO A 4 0.55 -8.21 15.52
N SER A 5 1.68 -7.59 15.89
CA SER A 5 2.96 -7.84 15.23
C SER A 5 3.30 -9.33 15.26
N GLY A 6 3.86 -9.85 14.17
CA GLY A 6 4.16 -11.28 14.05
C GLY A 6 2.93 -12.17 13.75
N GLY A 7 1.73 -11.60 13.59
CA GLY A 7 0.50 -12.36 13.33
C GLY A 7 0.41 -13.03 11.97
N GLY A 8 1.37 -12.78 11.03
CA GLY A 8 1.41 -13.40 9.70
C GLY A 8 0.87 -12.54 8.56
N LYS A 9 0.48 -11.27 8.81
CA LYS A 9 -0.14 -10.37 7.82
C LYS A 9 0.71 -10.19 6.56
N THR A 10 1.94 -9.72 6.71
CA THR A 10 2.86 -9.51 5.58
C THR A 10 3.25 -10.83 4.91
N THR A 11 3.31 -11.94 5.66
CA THR A 11 3.57 -13.27 5.10
C THR A 11 2.48 -13.69 4.12
N ILE A 12 1.20 -13.55 4.49
CA ILE A 12 0.06 -13.87 3.61
C ILE A 12 0.11 -12.99 2.35
N ALA A 13 0.34 -11.69 2.49
CA ALA A 13 0.42 -10.78 1.36
C ALA A 13 1.56 -11.16 0.38
N ARG A 14 2.73 -11.54 0.92
CA ARG A 14 3.85 -12.02 0.12
C ARG A 14 3.57 -13.35 -0.58
N LEU A 15 2.84 -14.25 0.05
CA LEU A 15 2.41 -15.51 -0.54
C LEU A 15 1.38 -15.29 -1.67
N ILE A 16 0.46 -14.32 -1.52
CA ILE A 16 -0.49 -13.94 -2.58
C ILE A 16 0.25 -13.38 -3.80
N ALA A 17 1.27 -12.55 -3.58
CA ALA A 17 2.13 -12.02 -4.64
C ALA A 17 3.16 -13.06 -5.17
N ARG A 18 3.17 -14.28 -4.61
CA ARG A 18 4.09 -15.37 -4.94
C ARG A 18 5.57 -14.98 -4.82
N PHE A 19 5.93 -14.15 -3.80
CA PHE A 19 7.35 -13.96 -3.42
C PHE A 19 7.95 -15.18 -2.74
N ALA A 20 7.10 -16.13 -2.34
CA ALA A 20 7.45 -17.48 -1.91
C ALA A 20 6.26 -18.40 -2.20
N ASP A 21 6.52 -19.68 -2.41
CA ASP A 21 5.47 -20.69 -2.57
C ASP A 21 4.94 -21.15 -1.21
N VAL A 22 3.64 -21.49 -1.16
CA VAL A 22 3.06 -22.13 0.02
C VAL A 22 3.60 -23.58 0.15
N THR A 23 3.89 -23.98 1.39
CA THR A 23 4.32 -25.36 1.69
C THR A 23 3.13 -26.32 1.59
N GLU A 24 1.96 -25.91 2.10
CA GLU A 24 0.71 -26.67 2.08
C GLU A 24 -0.44 -25.77 1.67
N GLY A 25 -1.50 -26.34 1.11
CA GLY A 25 -2.67 -25.61 0.63
C GLY A 25 -2.46 -24.94 -0.71
N ASN A 26 -3.37 -24.05 -1.09
CA ASN A 26 -3.38 -23.36 -2.37
C ASN A 26 -3.78 -21.91 -2.20
N ILE A 27 -3.22 -21.04 -3.05
CA ILE A 27 -3.68 -19.66 -3.25
C ILE A 27 -4.24 -19.58 -4.66
N LEU A 28 -5.48 -19.11 -4.79
CA LEU A 28 -6.18 -19.01 -6.08
C LEU A 28 -6.44 -17.55 -6.42
N ILE A 29 -6.14 -17.17 -7.67
CA ILE A 29 -6.54 -15.89 -8.26
C ILE A 29 -7.42 -16.21 -9.45
N GLY A 30 -8.67 -15.72 -9.45
CA GLY A 30 -9.64 -16.04 -10.49
C GLY A 30 -9.92 -17.55 -10.64
N GLY A 31 -9.78 -18.33 -9.57
CA GLY A 31 -9.94 -19.79 -9.59
C GLY A 31 -8.69 -20.58 -10.05
N VAL A 32 -7.63 -19.90 -10.48
CA VAL A 32 -6.37 -20.52 -10.90
C VAL A 32 -5.35 -20.48 -9.76
N ASN A 33 -4.68 -21.60 -9.48
CA ASN A 33 -3.62 -21.65 -8.49
C ASN A 33 -2.44 -20.76 -8.93
N VAL A 34 -1.99 -19.87 -8.06
CA VAL A 34 -0.89 -18.92 -8.37
C VAL A 34 0.39 -19.63 -8.82
N LYS A 35 0.60 -20.89 -8.40
CA LYS A 35 1.72 -21.72 -8.86
C LYS A 35 1.65 -22.06 -10.36
N ASN A 36 0.45 -22.06 -10.92
CA ASN A 36 0.18 -22.39 -12.32
C ASN A 36 0.04 -21.15 -13.21
N ILE A 37 0.11 -19.96 -12.65
CA ILE A 37 0.12 -18.71 -13.40
C ILE A 37 1.56 -18.41 -13.79
N ASP A 38 1.79 -18.04 -15.05
CA ASP A 38 3.11 -17.55 -15.49
C ASP A 38 3.56 -16.37 -14.62
N GLU A 39 4.84 -16.31 -14.26
CA GLU A 39 5.36 -15.30 -13.34
C GLU A 39 5.16 -13.89 -13.88
N LYS A 40 5.36 -13.69 -15.19
CA LYS A 40 5.14 -12.39 -15.81
C LYS A 40 3.66 -12.01 -15.80
N GLU A 41 2.76 -12.94 -16.10
CA GLU A 41 1.32 -12.73 -16.03
C GLU A 41 0.88 -12.39 -14.60
N LEU A 42 1.39 -13.11 -13.60
CA LEU A 42 1.10 -12.81 -12.20
C LEU A 42 1.62 -11.43 -11.81
N MET A 43 2.81 -11.05 -12.23
CA MET A 43 3.35 -9.72 -12.02
C MET A 43 2.53 -8.62 -12.71
N ASP A 44 1.91 -8.89 -13.86
CA ASP A 44 1.06 -7.93 -14.55
C ASP A 44 -0.27 -7.70 -13.82
N ILE A 45 -0.86 -8.75 -13.22
CA ILE A 45 -2.15 -8.68 -12.54
C ILE A 45 -2.08 -8.29 -11.06
N VAL A 46 -0.91 -8.39 -10.41
CA VAL A 46 -0.70 -8.01 -9.00
C VAL A 46 0.30 -6.86 -8.89
N SER A 47 -0.08 -5.79 -8.22
CA SER A 47 0.83 -4.72 -7.79
C SER A 47 1.01 -4.77 -6.28
N PHE A 48 2.25 -4.59 -5.82
CA PHE A 48 2.59 -4.50 -4.41
C PHE A 48 3.17 -3.12 -4.10
N VAL A 49 2.57 -2.39 -3.16
CA VAL A 49 3.12 -1.15 -2.61
C VAL A 49 3.61 -1.45 -1.20
N PHE A 50 4.93 -1.44 -1.04
CA PHE A 50 5.59 -1.73 0.23
C PHE A 50 5.53 -0.55 1.18
N GLN A 51 5.58 -0.85 2.48
CA GLN A 51 5.73 0.13 3.55
C GLN A 51 6.95 1.04 3.33
N ASP A 52 8.10 0.44 3.06
CA ASP A 52 9.31 1.16 2.70
C ASP A 52 9.35 1.34 1.17
N SER A 53 8.96 2.53 0.74
CA SER A 53 8.94 2.88 -0.68
C SER A 53 10.36 3.10 -1.21
N HIS A 54 11.00 2.00 -1.62
CA HIS A 54 12.33 2.08 -2.23
C HIS A 54 12.27 2.68 -3.62
N LEU A 55 12.83 3.87 -3.75
CA LEU A 55 13.13 4.48 -5.03
C LEU A 55 14.57 4.18 -5.41
N LEU A 56 14.78 3.87 -6.68
CA LEU A 56 16.12 3.63 -7.20
C LEU A 56 16.83 4.96 -7.48
N LYS A 57 18.17 4.93 -7.43
CA LYS A 57 19.01 6.10 -7.73
C LYS A 57 19.01 6.42 -9.23
N MET A 58 17.87 6.93 -9.70
CA MET A 58 17.59 7.33 -11.07
C MET A 58 16.59 8.50 -11.05
N SER A 59 16.20 9.02 -12.22
CA SER A 59 15.21 10.11 -12.30
C SER A 59 13.86 9.69 -11.73
N ILE A 60 13.02 10.66 -11.33
CA ILE A 60 11.63 10.40 -10.96
C ILE A 60 10.90 9.76 -12.13
N LEU A 61 11.09 10.27 -13.33
CA LEU A 61 10.52 9.75 -14.56
C LEU A 61 10.83 8.25 -14.72
N ASP A 62 12.09 7.84 -14.56
CA ASP A 62 12.50 6.44 -14.73
C ASP A 62 12.00 5.57 -13.58
N ASN A 63 11.94 6.08 -12.34
CA ASN A 63 11.34 5.39 -11.22
C ASN A 63 9.87 5.07 -11.48
N VAL A 64 9.09 5.98 -12.05
CA VAL A 64 7.67 5.75 -12.37
C VAL A 64 7.53 4.85 -13.59
N ARG A 65 8.37 5.02 -14.62
CA ARG A 65 8.39 4.18 -15.84
C ARG A 65 8.61 2.70 -15.58
N MET A 66 9.20 2.33 -14.43
CA MET A 66 9.30 0.93 -14.03
C MET A 66 7.93 0.22 -13.94
N GLY A 67 6.85 0.97 -13.75
CA GLY A 67 5.48 0.42 -13.77
C GLY A 67 5.02 -0.01 -15.16
N LYS A 68 5.50 0.68 -16.22
CA LYS A 68 5.18 0.39 -17.63
C LYS A 68 6.33 0.92 -18.50
N LYS A 69 7.14 0.00 -19.03
CA LYS A 69 8.41 0.34 -19.74
C LYS A 69 8.25 1.23 -20.96
N ASP A 70 7.17 1.07 -21.70
CA ASP A 70 6.81 1.79 -22.91
C ASP A 70 5.94 3.02 -22.66
N ALA A 71 5.76 3.40 -21.39
CA ALA A 71 4.97 4.58 -21.04
C ALA A 71 5.56 5.86 -21.62
N THR A 72 4.69 6.65 -22.21
CA THR A 72 5.00 7.99 -22.68
C THR A 72 5.24 8.94 -21.50
N ARG A 73 5.96 10.04 -21.75
CA ARG A 73 6.15 11.09 -20.73
C ARG A 73 4.81 11.64 -20.22
N GLN A 74 3.80 11.72 -21.09
CA GLN A 74 2.48 12.22 -20.74
C GLN A 74 1.76 11.27 -19.77
N GLU A 75 1.78 9.95 -20.02
CA GLU A 75 1.21 8.94 -19.11
C GLU A 75 1.89 8.97 -17.74
N ILE A 76 3.21 9.18 -17.70
CA ILE A 76 3.97 9.31 -16.46
C ILE A 76 3.56 10.57 -15.69
N MET A 77 3.44 11.70 -16.37
CA MET A 77 2.99 12.96 -15.75
C MET A 77 1.57 12.84 -15.19
N GLU A 78 0.67 12.17 -15.91
CA GLU A 78 -0.69 11.92 -15.44
C GLU A 78 -0.71 11.02 -14.19
N ALA A 79 0.09 9.96 -14.17
CA ALA A 79 0.23 9.09 -12.99
C ALA A 79 0.78 9.86 -11.78
N LEU A 80 1.79 10.71 -11.97
CA LEU A 80 2.34 11.57 -10.93
C LEU A 80 1.32 12.57 -10.38
N LYS A 81 0.55 13.22 -11.26
CA LYS A 81 -0.53 14.13 -10.86
C LYS A 81 -1.62 13.40 -10.07
N ASN A 82 -2.04 12.22 -10.51
CA ASN A 82 -3.02 11.41 -9.82
C ASN A 82 -2.51 10.94 -8.45
N ALA A 83 -1.22 10.74 -8.29
CA ALA A 83 -0.55 10.42 -7.03
C ALA A 83 -0.22 11.66 -6.17
N GLN A 84 -0.75 12.84 -6.50
CA GLN A 84 -0.54 14.09 -5.74
C GLN A 84 0.94 14.51 -5.65
N CYS A 85 1.71 14.37 -6.75
CA CYS A 85 3.15 14.65 -6.77
C CYS A 85 3.52 16.04 -7.30
N ASP A 86 2.57 16.91 -7.65
CA ASP A 86 2.84 18.22 -8.27
C ASP A 86 3.78 19.06 -7.40
N ASP A 87 3.53 19.14 -6.10
CA ASP A 87 4.34 19.87 -5.12
C ASP A 87 5.78 19.32 -4.98
N ILE A 88 5.99 18.03 -5.26
CA ILE A 88 7.31 17.42 -5.25
C ILE A 88 8.08 17.89 -6.48
N ILE A 89 7.44 17.79 -7.64
CA ILE A 89 8.06 18.07 -8.94
C ILE A 89 8.43 19.55 -9.05
N GLU A 90 7.56 20.46 -8.58
CA GLU A 90 7.76 21.91 -8.60
C GLU A 90 8.96 22.38 -7.76
N LYS A 91 9.31 21.65 -6.70
CA LYS A 91 10.45 21.94 -5.83
C LYS A 91 11.79 21.46 -6.39
N LEU A 92 11.76 20.59 -7.39
CA LEU A 92 12.97 19.93 -7.89
C LEU A 92 13.59 20.71 -9.07
N PRO A 93 14.93 20.84 -9.12
CA PRO A 93 15.61 21.69 -10.08
C PRO A 93 15.36 21.28 -11.53
N ASP A 94 15.29 19.98 -11.81
CA ASP A 94 15.05 19.42 -13.14
C ASP A 94 13.66 18.75 -13.25
N GLY A 95 12.73 19.07 -12.32
CA GLY A 95 11.39 18.49 -12.28
C GLY A 95 11.43 16.96 -12.22
N ILE A 96 10.70 16.30 -13.13
CA ILE A 96 10.64 14.83 -13.18
C ILE A 96 11.95 14.16 -13.65
N ASP A 97 12.85 14.90 -14.26
CA ASP A 97 14.16 14.41 -14.72
C ASP A 97 15.22 14.45 -13.59
N THR A 98 14.87 15.00 -12.42
CA THR A 98 15.75 15.04 -11.26
C THR A 98 16.10 13.62 -10.78
N VAL A 99 17.41 13.35 -10.63
CA VAL A 99 17.94 12.08 -10.12
C VAL A 99 17.91 12.08 -8.60
N ILE A 100 17.17 11.13 -8.02
CA ILE A 100 16.96 10.98 -6.58
C ILE A 100 18.22 10.35 -5.93
N GLY A 101 18.52 10.78 -4.70
CA GLY A 101 19.68 10.27 -3.94
C GLY A 101 21.05 10.66 -4.54
N SER A 102 21.07 11.67 -5.41
CA SER A 102 22.27 12.25 -6.02
C SER A 102 22.37 13.73 -5.67
N LYS A 103 23.57 14.22 -5.46
CA LYS A 103 23.85 15.65 -5.18
C LYS A 103 22.99 16.28 -4.07
N GLY A 104 22.60 15.47 -3.06
CA GLY A 104 21.78 15.96 -1.94
C GLY A 104 20.29 16.05 -2.20
N THR A 105 19.78 15.54 -3.33
CA THR A 105 18.35 15.49 -3.60
C THR A 105 17.74 14.27 -2.92
N TYR A 106 17.05 14.54 -1.82
CA TYR A 106 16.36 13.50 -1.03
C TYR A 106 14.87 13.84 -0.95
N LEU A 107 14.05 12.80 -0.98
CA LEU A 107 12.62 12.88 -0.74
C LEU A 107 12.30 12.45 0.69
N SER A 108 11.30 13.08 1.30
CA SER A 108 10.71 12.57 2.54
C SER A 108 10.04 11.20 2.32
N GLY A 109 9.78 10.46 3.40
CA GLY A 109 9.09 9.16 3.30
C GLY A 109 7.74 9.25 2.58
N GLY A 110 6.94 10.30 2.86
CA GLY A 110 5.65 10.53 2.21
C GLY A 110 5.78 10.91 0.73
N GLU A 111 6.79 11.70 0.36
CA GLU A 111 7.08 12.03 -1.03
C GLU A 111 7.52 10.78 -1.81
N ALA A 112 8.42 9.98 -1.25
CA ALA A 112 8.87 8.73 -1.86
C ALA A 112 7.69 7.74 -2.04
N GLN A 113 6.77 7.67 -1.09
CA GLN A 113 5.60 6.83 -1.17
C GLN A 113 4.64 7.29 -2.28
N ARG A 114 4.41 8.60 -2.44
CA ARG A 114 3.59 9.13 -3.55
C ARG A 114 4.19 8.78 -4.92
N ILE A 115 5.50 8.83 -5.08
CA ILE A 115 6.17 8.37 -6.33
C ILE A 115 5.97 6.85 -6.54
N ALA A 116 6.05 6.04 -5.49
CA ALA A 116 5.78 4.60 -5.59
C ALA A 116 4.31 4.31 -5.92
N ILE A 117 3.38 5.10 -5.41
CA ILE A 117 1.95 5.05 -5.79
C ILE A 117 1.77 5.41 -7.26
N ALA A 118 2.43 6.46 -7.77
CA ALA A 118 2.41 6.81 -9.19
C ALA A 118 2.89 5.66 -10.09
N ARG A 119 3.97 4.97 -9.67
CA ARG A 119 4.44 3.73 -10.34
C ARG A 119 3.35 2.65 -10.40
N ALA A 120 2.64 2.42 -9.29
CA ALA A 120 1.55 1.44 -9.22
C ALA A 120 0.33 1.87 -10.05
N MET A 121 0.02 3.18 -10.10
CA MET A 121 -1.03 3.74 -10.97
C MET A 121 -0.71 3.51 -12.44
N LEU A 122 0.53 3.79 -12.85
CA LEU A 122 0.98 3.60 -14.22
C LEU A 122 0.91 2.14 -14.66
N LYS A 123 1.27 1.21 -13.76
CA LYS A 123 1.15 -0.24 -13.98
C LYS A 123 -0.28 -0.71 -14.12
N ASN A 124 -1.20 -0.12 -13.36
CA ASN A 124 -2.65 -0.34 -13.41
C ASN A 124 -3.11 -1.81 -13.26
N SER A 125 -2.48 -2.58 -12.40
CA SER A 125 -2.87 -3.97 -12.10
C SER A 125 -4.26 -4.03 -11.44
N PRO A 126 -5.08 -5.07 -11.73
CA PRO A 126 -6.41 -5.24 -11.12
C PRO A 126 -6.39 -5.63 -9.64
N ILE A 127 -5.29 -6.20 -9.16
CA ILE A 127 -5.11 -6.58 -7.75
C ILE A 127 -4.00 -5.72 -7.16
N LEU A 128 -4.31 -5.08 -6.04
CA LEU A 128 -3.40 -4.20 -5.32
C LEU A 128 -3.16 -4.72 -3.91
N ILE A 129 -1.91 -4.93 -3.56
CA ILE A 129 -1.50 -5.27 -2.20
C ILE A 129 -0.80 -4.05 -1.60
N LEU A 130 -1.35 -3.52 -0.51
CA LEU A 130 -0.81 -2.38 0.22
C LEU A 130 -0.27 -2.86 1.56
N ASP A 131 1.04 -2.73 1.78
CA ASP A 131 1.62 -2.87 3.12
C ASP A 131 1.71 -1.46 3.70
N GLU A 132 0.74 -1.11 4.57
CA GLU A 132 0.51 0.26 5.00
C GLU A 132 1.48 0.67 6.11
N ALA A 133 2.28 1.70 5.83
CA ALA A 133 2.85 2.56 6.85
C ALA A 133 2.55 4.03 6.50
N THR A 134 1.42 4.51 6.96
CA THR A 134 1.01 5.91 6.80
C THR A 134 1.40 6.78 8.00
N ALA A 135 2.38 6.36 8.81
CA ALA A 135 2.86 7.14 9.94
C ALA A 135 3.89 8.19 9.48
N PHE A 136 3.44 9.20 8.75
CA PHE A 136 4.28 10.36 8.47
C PHE A 136 4.16 11.38 9.62
N ALA A 137 5.27 12.06 9.92
CA ALA A 137 5.28 13.12 10.92
C ALA A 137 4.52 14.39 10.48
N ASP A 138 4.24 14.48 9.17
CA ASP A 138 3.60 15.63 8.53
C ASP A 138 2.17 15.27 8.10
N PRO A 139 1.12 15.90 8.70
CA PRO A 139 -0.28 15.65 8.38
C PRO A 139 -0.64 15.97 6.93
N ASP A 140 -0.01 16.97 6.30
CA ASP A 140 -0.28 17.33 4.90
C ASP A 140 0.18 16.23 3.94
N ASN A 141 1.34 15.64 4.20
CA ASN A 141 1.81 14.48 3.44
C ASN A 141 0.93 13.25 3.68
N GLU A 142 0.46 13.02 4.90
CA GLU A 142 -0.45 11.92 5.21
C GLU A 142 -1.76 12.04 4.40
N ALA A 143 -2.37 13.23 4.36
CA ALA A 143 -3.60 13.48 3.59
C ALA A 143 -3.41 13.26 2.08
N LYS A 144 -2.28 13.71 1.51
CA LYS A 144 -1.96 13.51 0.09
C LYS A 144 -1.72 12.05 -0.24
N VAL A 145 -1.01 11.31 0.61
CA VAL A 145 -0.79 9.86 0.46
C VAL A 145 -2.11 9.12 0.51
N GLN A 146 -3.00 9.46 1.46
CA GLN A 146 -4.33 8.86 1.56
C GLN A 146 -5.16 9.11 0.31
N ALA A 147 -5.24 10.35 -0.19
CA ALA A 147 -5.94 10.69 -1.42
C ALA A 147 -5.37 9.95 -2.66
N ALA A 148 -4.05 9.76 -2.71
CA ALA A 148 -3.41 8.98 -3.76
C ALA A 148 -3.78 7.48 -3.67
N PHE A 149 -3.83 6.89 -2.47
CA PHE A 149 -4.27 5.51 -2.27
C PHE A 149 -5.75 5.31 -2.65
N GLU A 150 -6.62 6.22 -2.28
CA GLU A 150 -8.04 6.17 -2.66
C GLU A 150 -8.22 6.13 -4.18
N ARG A 151 -7.50 6.99 -4.90
CA ARG A 151 -7.52 6.99 -6.38
C ARG A 151 -6.95 5.71 -6.96
N LEU A 152 -5.81 5.21 -6.44
CA LEU A 152 -5.18 3.98 -6.91
C LEU A 152 -6.10 2.78 -6.72
N SER A 153 -6.91 2.77 -5.66
CA SER A 153 -7.78 1.66 -5.25
C SER A 153 -9.08 1.55 -6.06
N GLN A 154 -9.47 2.60 -6.80
CA GLN A 154 -10.74 2.62 -7.52
C GLN A 154 -10.85 1.50 -8.55
N GLY A 155 -11.94 0.72 -8.46
CA GLY A 155 -12.25 -0.37 -9.39
C GLY A 155 -11.32 -1.59 -9.29
N LYS A 156 -10.56 -1.73 -8.22
CA LYS A 156 -9.58 -2.81 -8.01
C LYS A 156 -9.93 -3.68 -6.81
N THR A 157 -9.40 -4.90 -6.82
CA THR A 157 -9.33 -5.72 -5.61
C THR A 157 -8.16 -5.26 -4.75
N VAL A 158 -8.44 -4.73 -3.56
CA VAL A 158 -7.41 -4.20 -2.67
C VAL A 158 -7.24 -5.10 -1.46
N ILE A 159 -6.01 -5.53 -1.22
CA ILE A 159 -5.59 -6.26 -0.03
C ILE A 159 -4.69 -5.33 0.77
N MET A 160 -5.18 -4.86 1.92
CA MET A 160 -4.47 -3.93 2.77
C MET A 160 -3.95 -4.63 4.02
N ILE A 161 -2.66 -4.45 4.34
CA ILE A 161 -2.09 -4.76 5.65
C ILE A 161 -2.13 -3.47 6.46
N ALA A 162 -3.05 -3.37 7.39
CA ALA A 162 -3.22 -2.15 8.16
C ALA A 162 -2.47 -2.23 9.50
N HIS A 163 -1.67 -1.22 9.75
CA HIS A 163 -1.03 -0.97 11.05
C HIS A 163 -1.83 0.03 11.90
N ARG A 164 -2.71 0.82 11.27
CA ARG A 164 -3.67 1.70 11.95
C ARG A 164 -5.08 1.19 11.73
N LEU A 165 -5.83 1.05 12.80
CA LEU A 165 -7.22 0.56 12.69
C LEU A 165 -8.18 1.57 12.05
N SER A 166 -7.83 2.87 12.05
CA SER A 166 -8.62 3.89 11.35
C SER A 166 -8.71 3.65 9.83
N SER A 167 -7.69 3.08 9.22
CA SER A 167 -7.69 2.85 7.76
C SER A 167 -8.55 1.68 7.31
N VAL A 168 -9.10 0.88 8.24
CA VAL A 168 -9.96 -0.27 7.91
C VAL A 168 -11.43 -0.07 8.25
N THR A 169 -11.84 1.13 8.65
CA THR A 169 -13.25 1.41 9.00
C THR A 169 -14.19 1.36 7.80
N GLY A 170 -13.68 1.67 6.59
CA GLY A 170 -14.44 1.72 5.34
C GLY A 170 -14.20 0.53 4.40
N VAL A 171 -13.52 -0.54 4.83
CA VAL A 171 -13.26 -1.70 3.96
C VAL A 171 -14.44 -2.68 3.95
N ASP A 172 -14.58 -3.43 2.87
CA ASP A 172 -15.65 -4.43 2.72
C ASP A 172 -15.54 -5.55 3.75
N ARG A 173 -14.31 -5.95 4.11
CA ARG A 173 -14.07 -7.03 5.07
C ARG A 173 -12.72 -6.90 5.77
N VAL A 174 -12.74 -7.09 7.07
CA VAL A 174 -11.55 -7.17 7.93
C VAL A 174 -11.27 -8.63 8.26
N TYR A 175 -9.99 -9.03 8.17
CA TYR A 175 -9.48 -10.31 8.63
C TYR A 175 -8.48 -10.05 9.76
N VAL A 176 -8.78 -10.56 10.94
CA VAL A 176 -7.92 -10.42 12.13
C VAL A 176 -7.01 -11.63 12.24
N LEU A 177 -5.72 -11.43 12.05
CA LEU A 177 -4.72 -12.49 12.13
C LEU A 177 -4.05 -12.53 13.50
N LYS A 178 -3.91 -13.74 14.03
CA LYS A 178 -3.16 -14.03 15.24
C LYS A 178 -2.46 -15.37 15.09
N ASN A 179 -1.15 -15.41 15.33
CA ASN A 179 -0.35 -16.65 15.25
C ASN A 179 -0.51 -17.41 13.91
N GLY A 180 -0.56 -16.69 12.78
CA GLY A 180 -0.70 -17.28 11.45
C GLY A 180 -2.09 -17.78 11.08
N GLN A 181 -3.10 -17.55 11.94
CA GLN A 181 -4.48 -17.97 11.71
C GLN A 181 -5.44 -16.78 11.66
N ILE A 182 -6.53 -16.93 10.90
CA ILE A 182 -7.65 -15.97 10.94
C ILE A 182 -8.42 -16.22 12.23
N ASN A 183 -8.32 -15.29 13.18
CA ASN A 183 -8.99 -15.33 14.47
C ASN A 183 -10.44 -14.83 14.38
N GLN A 184 -10.66 -13.76 13.62
CA GLN A 184 -11.98 -13.16 13.37
C GLN A 184 -12.04 -12.63 11.95
N SER A 185 -13.25 -12.57 11.37
CA SER A 185 -13.49 -11.87 10.10
C SER A 185 -14.90 -11.32 10.06
N GLY A 186 -15.07 -10.11 9.51
CA GLY A 186 -16.35 -9.41 9.41
C GLY A 186 -16.16 -7.98 8.96
N LYS A 187 -17.22 -7.19 8.99
CA LYS A 187 -17.16 -5.75 8.81
C LYS A 187 -16.62 -5.07 10.07
N HIS A 188 -16.13 -3.85 9.92
CA HIS A 188 -15.60 -3.06 11.04
C HIS A 188 -16.57 -2.98 12.21
N ASP A 189 -17.82 -2.53 11.94
CA ASP A 189 -18.84 -2.32 12.98
C ASP A 189 -19.17 -3.61 13.73
N GLU A 190 -19.37 -4.71 12.99
CA GLU A 190 -19.66 -6.03 13.57
C GLU A 190 -18.53 -6.50 14.51
N LEU A 191 -17.28 -6.32 14.07
CA LEU A 191 -16.11 -6.75 14.84
C LEU A 191 -15.83 -5.85 16.04
N ALA A 192 -16.10 -4.54 15.92
CA ALA A 192 -15.92 -3.58 17.00
C ALA A 192 -16.87 -3.86 18.18
N GLU A 193 -18.08 -4.38 17.90
CA GLU A 193 -19.10 -4.71 18.89
C GLU A 193 -19.00 -6.16 19.41
N SER A 194 -18.30 -7.05 18.73
CA SER A 194 -18.27 -8.50 19.02
C SER A 194 -17.55 -8.90 20.31
N GLY A 195 -16.84 -7.98 20.98
CA GLY A 195 -16.10 -8.26 22.22
C GLY A 195 -14.84 -9.10 22.06
N GLY A 196 -14.40 -9.38 20.80
CA GLY A 196 -13.22 -10.20 20.53
C GLY A 196 -11.90 -9.42 20.43
N LEU A 197 -10.90 -10.04 19.81
CA LEU A 197 -9.57 -9.45 19.65
C LEU A 197 -9.62 -8.10 18.93
N TYR A 198 -10.46 -7.98 17.89
CA TYR A 198 -10.63 -6.74 17.15
C TYR A 198 -11.18 -5.61 18.03
N ALA A 199 -12.27 -5.87 18.77
CA ALA A 199 -12.86 -4.89 19.67
C ALA A 199 -11.85 -4.37 20.69
N HIS A 200 -11.05 -5.27 21.30
CA HIS A 200 -10.00 -4.88 22.22
C HIS A 200 -8.89 -4.02 21.57
N MET A 201 -8.50 -4.36 20.34
CA MET A 201 -7.53 -3.55 19.58
C MET A 201 -8.11 -2.17 19.25
N TRP A 202 -9.39 -2.11 18.88
CA TRP A 202 -10.10 -0.88 18.55
C TRP A 202 -10.26 0.04 19.78
N GLU A 203 -10.61 -0.53 20.92
CA GLU A 203 -10.69 0.20 22.19
C GLU A 203 -9.33 0.83 22.57
N LYS A 204 -8.26 0.06 22.50
CA LYS A 204 -6.90 0.57 22.75
C LYS A 204 -6.49 1.67 21.77
N TYR A 205 -6.85 1.52 20.50
CA TYR A 205 -6.59 2.54 19.49
C TYR A 205 -7.30 3.85 19.85
N ASN A 206 -8.60 3.80 20.17
CA ASN A 206 -9.38 4.98 20.54
C ASN A 206 -8.86 5.65 21.82
N GLN A 207 -8.45 4.88 22.82
CA GLN A 207 -7.79 5.41 24.03
C GLN A 207 -6.52 6.18 23.67
N SER A 208 -5.70 5.65 22.75
CA SER A 208 -4.45 6.29 22.33
C SER A 208 -4.65 7.58 21.53
N VAL A 209 -5.73 7.66 20.75
CA VAL A 209 -6.11 8.85 19.98
C VAL A 209 -6.63 9.92 20.91
N ASN A 210 -7.52 9.58 21.84
CA ASN A 210 -8.10 10.52 22.82
C ASN A 210 -7.04 11.08 23.77
N TRP A 211 -6.03 10.32 24.12
CA TRP A 211 -4.88 10.79 24.92
C TRP A 211 -4.09 11.90 24.21
N LYS A 212 -3.95 11.83 22.89
CA LYS A 212 -3.22 12.85 22.10
C LYS A 212 -4.01 14.15 21.88
N VAL A 213 -5.33 14.12 22.03
CA VAL A 213 -6.21 15.28 21.82
C VAL A 213 -6.49 16.02 23.14
N GLY A 214 -6.16 15.44 24.29
CA GLY A 214 -6.44 15.94 25.63
C GLY A 214 -5.30 16.73 26.28
N VAL A 215 -4.36 17.31 25.49
CA VAL A 215 -3.32 18.23 25.98
C VAL A 215 -3.51 19.61 25.39
#